data_5d8ed332112dac8707f257ae1ba6696d
#
_entry.id   5d8ed332112dac8707f257ae1ba6696d
#
_cell.length_a   1.000
_cell.length_b   1.000
_cell.length_c   1.000
_cell.angle_alpha   90.00
_cell.angle_beta   90.00
_cell.angle_gamma   90.00
#
_symmetry.space_group_name_H-M   'P 1'
#
loop_
_entity.id
_entity.type
_entity.pdbx_description
1 polymer ?
#
loop_
_entity_poly.entity_id
_entity_poly.type
_entity_poly.pdbx_seq_one_letter_code
_entity_poly.pdbx_strand_id
1 'polypeptide(L)'
;MYLGIADHGNGGKIIIGNEIKNWININVNKVKIKLNINNQIIEPFFTGEKRIDPRFSLKAFVDEFKDKDIAFKKGDYLLCGSLIQPYNIKEKDHININYENLGKFEIKII
;
A
#
# COMPACT_ATOMS: atom_id res chain seq x y z
N MET A 1 -8.45 17.17 -6.85
CA MET A 1 -8.02 16.91 -5.46
C MET A 1 -9.19 16.76 -4.50
N TYR A 2 -10.14 17.67 -4.48
CA TYR A 2 -11.29 17.56 -3.57
C TYR A 2 -12.18 16.35 -3.83
N LEU A 3 -12.34 15.95 -5.09
CA LEU A 3 -13.07 14.73 -5.42
C LEU A 3 -12.39 13.49 -4.86
N GLY A 4 -11.06 13.43 -4.92
CA GLY A 4 -10.31 12.34 -4.32
C GLY A 4 -10.49 12.25 -2.81
N ILE A 5 -10.61 13.38 -2.12
CA ILE A 5 -10.91 13.41 -0.68
C ILE A 5 -12.34 12.98 -0.41
N ALA A 6 -13.30 13.42 -1.22
CA ALA A 6 -14.70 13.08 -1.07
C ALA A 6 -14.98 11.59 -1.26
N ASP A 7 -14.23 10.91 -2.13
CA ASP A 7 -14.34 9.49 -2.38
C ASP A 7 -13.30 8.64 -1.62
N HIS A 8 -12.83 9.12 -0.49
CA HIS A 8 -11.78 8.49 0.32
C HIS A 8 -10.43 8.34 -0.42
N GLY A 9 -10.06 9.33 -1.21
CA GLY A 9 -8.80 9.33 -1.95
C GLY A 9 -8.76 8.32 -3.10
N ASN A 10 -9.86 8.13 -3.79
CA ASN A 10 -10.06 7.11 -4.82
C ASN A 10 -10.02 5.68 -4.26
N GLY A 11 -10.27 5.53 -2.96
CA GLY A 11 -10.32 4.24 -2.31
C GLY A 11 -11.62 3.50 -2.62
N GLY A 12 -11.52 2.33 -3.23
CA GLY A 12 -12.65 1.43 -3.38
C GLY A 12 -12.64 0.37 -2.28
N LYS A 13 -11.66 -0.53 -2.38
CA LYS A 13 -11.48 -1.64 -1.42
C LYS A 13 -10.01 -1.78 -1.07
N ILE A 14 -9.75 -2.28 0.13
CA ILE A 14 -8.42 -2.55 0.63
C ILE A 14 -8.30 -4.03 0.93
N ILE A 15 -7.18 -4.63 0.55
CA ILE A 15 -6.84 -6.00 0.93
C ILE A 15 -5.77 -5.94 1.99
N ILE A 16 -6.08 -6.51 3.16
CA ILE A 16 -5.19 -6.50 4.31
C ILE A 16 -4.58 -7.89 4.44
N GLY A 17 -3.25 -7.92 4.45
CA GLY A 17 -2.50 -9.16 4.63
C GLY A 17 -2.33 -9.54 6.09
N ASN A 18 -1.51 -10.55 6.30
CA ASN A 18 -1.17 -10.99 7.66
C ASN A 18 -0.33 -9.94 8.38
N GLU A 19 -0.53 -9.84 9.67
CA GLU A 19 0.25 -8.96 10.52
C GLU A 19 1.72 -9.38 10.53
N ILE A 20 2.60 -8.39 10.41
CA ILE A 20 4.04 -8.61 10.50
C ILE A 20 4.50 -8.17 11.88
N LYS A 21 4.74 -9.15 12.75
CA LYS A 21 5.00 -8.89 14.18
C LYS A 21 6.38 -8.30 14.45
N ASN A 22 7.38 -8.65 13.65
CA ASN A 22 8.76 -8.15 13.82
C ASN A 22 9.09 -6.97 12.90
N TRP A 23 8.11 -6.15 12.60
CA TRP A 23 8.24 -5.04 11.65
C TRP A 23 9.37 -4.05 11.97
N ILE A 24 9.73 -3.89 13.25
CA ILE A 24 10.80 -2.99 13.68
C ILE A 24 12.16 -3.39 13.07
N ASN A 25 12.38 -4.69 12.87
CA ASN A 25 13.63 -5.24 12.34
C ASN A 25 13.65 -5.32 10.81
N ILE A 26 12.58 -4.87 10.14
CA ILE A 26 12.45 -4.94 8.69
C ILE A 26 12.73 -3.58 8.09
N ASN A 27 13.63 -3.54 7.10
CA ASN A 27 13.83 -2.35 6.30
C ASN A 27 12.80 -2.34 5.16
N VAL A 28 11.65 -1.73 5.42
CA VAL A 28 10.53 -1.70 4.46
C VAL A 28 10.88 -1.05 3.13
N ASN A 29 11.88 -0.15 3.10
CA ASN A 29 12.33 0.47 1.85
C ASN A 29 13.12 -0.46 0.95
N LYS A 30 13.64 -1.55 1.48
CA LYS A 30 14.44 -2.53 0.73
C LYS A 30 13.68 -3.79 0.40
N VAL A 31 12.45 -3.92 0.84
CA VAL A 31 11.63 -5.09 0.51
C VAL A 31 11.36 -5.10 -0.99
N LYS A 32 11.71 -6.20 -1.65
CA LYS A 32 11.43 -6.40 -3.08
C LYS A 32 10.00 -6.83 -3.26
N ILE A 33 9.36 -6.28 -4.26
CA ILE A 33 7.96 -6.58 -4.57
C ILE A 33 7.88 -7.05 -6.02
N LYS A 34 7.15 -8.14 -6.22
CA LYS A 34 6.84 -8.65 -7.56
C LYS A 34 5.34 -8.66 -7.75
N LEU A 35 4.90 -8.09 -8.85
CA LEU A 35 3.49 -8.07 -9.24
C LEU A 35 3.33 -8.75 -10.59
N ASN A 36 2.48 -9.75 -10.64
CA ASN A 36 2.09 -10.40 -11.89
C ASN A 36 0.59 -10.24 -12.07
N ILE A 37 0.19 -9.91 -13.28
CA ILE A 37 -1.21 -9.92 -13.69
C ILE A 37 -1.32 -10.85 -14.89
N ASN A 38 -2.09 -11.93 -14.76
CA ASN A 38 -2.25 -12.96 -15.78
C ASN A 38 -0.89 -13.52 -16.25
N ASN A 39 0.02 -13.80 -15.31
CA ASN A 39 1.37 -14.29 -15.53
C ASN A 39 2.31 -13.31 -16.25
N GLN A 40 1.93 -12.06 -16.39
CA GLN A 40 2.79 -11.00 -16.91
C GLN A 40 3.34 -10.16 -15.77
N ILE A 41 4.66 -9.94 -15.77
CA ILE A 41 5.32 -9.10 -14.78
C ILE A 41 4.94 -7.64 -15.04
N ILE A 42 4.47 -6.95 -14.01
CA ILE A 42 4.10 -5.55 -14.08
C ILE A 42 5.23 -4.71 -13.50
N GLU A 43 5.73 -3.78 -14.27
CA GLU A 43 6.82 -2.86 -13.95
C GLU A 43 6.53 -1.48 -14.54
N PRO A 44 7.25 -0.44 -14.07
CA PRO A 44 8.19 -0.40 -12.96
C PRO A 44 7.54 -0.07 -11.63
N PHE A 45 8.17 -0.51 -10.55
CA PHE A 45 7.91 0.02 -9.21
C PHE A 45 8.71 1.30 -8.99
N PHE A 46 8.20 2.18 -8.15
CA PHE A 46 8.95 3.36 -7.73
C PHE A 46 10.19 2.95 -6.95
N THR A 47 11.30 3.63 -7.22
CA THR A 47 12.59 3.39 -6.58
C THR A 47 13.20 4.72 -6.13
N GLY A 48 14.21 4.63 -5.25
CA GLY A 48 14.91 5.81 -4.75
C GLY A 48 13.97 6.80 -4.08
N GLU A 49 14.09 8.07 -4.44
CA GLU A 49 13.28 9.15 -3.86
C GLU A 49 11.78 9.05 -4.19
N LYS A 50 11.45 8.38 -5.27
CA LYS A 50 10.06 8.18 -5.66
C LYS A 50 9.37 7.06 -4.89
N ARG A 51 10.14 6.21 -4.24
CA ARG A 51 9.59 5.13 -3.43
C ARG A 51 9.21 5.65 -2.06
N ILE A 52 7.97 5.48 -1.69
CA ILE A 52 7.45 5.92 -0.39
C ILE A 52 8.03 5.08 0.74
N ASP A 53 8.53 5.76 1.77
CA ASP A 53 8.82 5.12 3.06
C ASP A 53 7.60 5.29 3.97
N PRO A 54 6.91 4.20 4.33
CA PRO A 54 5.71 4.30 5.15
C PRO A 54 5.95 4.92 6.53
N ARG A 55 7.18 4.83 7.04
CA ARG A 55 7.53 5.44 8.33
C ARG A 55 7.48 6.96 8.26
N PHE A 56 7.99 7.54 7.19
CA PHE A 56 7.91 8.99 6.97
C PHE A 56 6.48 9.45 6.72
N SER A 57 5.71 8.68 5.97
CA SER A 57 4.30 8.98 5.72
C SER A 57 3.51 8.98 7.03
N LEU A 58 3.74 7.99 7.88
CA LEU A 58 3.09 7.91 9.20
C LEU A 58 3.48 9.09 10.07
N LYS A 59 4.78 9.43 10.13
CA LYS A 59 5.25 10.57 10.91
C LYS A 59 4.63 11.87 10.42
N ALA A 60 4.64 12.12 9.12
CA ALA A 60 4.06 13.32 8.53
C ALA A 60 2.56 13.43 8.85
N PHE A 61 1.85 12.32 8.78
CA PHE A 61 0.42 12.28 9.10
C PHE A 61 0.16 12.59 10.58
N VAL A 62 0.91 11.98 11.48
CA VAL A 62 0.78 12.23 12.92
C VAL A 62 1.13 13.68 13.25
N ASP A 63 2.20 14.22 12.69
CA ASP A 63 2.63 15.60 12.92
C ASP A 63 1.58 16.61 12.41
N GLU A 64 0.93 16.31 11.29
CA GLU A 64 -0.11 17.19 10.72
C GLU A 64 -1.40 17.20 11.56
N PHE A 65 -1.77 16.07 12.14
CA PHE A 65 -3.08 15.91 12.80
C PHE A 65 -3.04 15.82 14.31
N LYS A 66 -1.86 15.85 14.94
CA LYS A 66 -1.73 15.72 16.40
C LYS A 66 -2.45 16.77 17.20
N ASP A 67 -2.57 17.99 16.65
CA ASP A 67 -3.23 19.13 17.32
C ASP A 67 -4.66 19.37 16.80
N LYS A 68 -5.21 18.42 16.05
CA LYS A 68 -6.57 18.51 15.50
C LYS A 68 -7.48 17.50 16.20
N ASP A 69 -8.78 17.74 16.15
CA ASP A 69 -9.78 16.84 16.76
C ASP A 69 -9.96 15.50 16.01
N ILE A 70 -8.86 14.97 15.50
CA ILE A 70 -8.83 13.68 14.84
C ILE A 70 -8.18 12.69 15.79
N ALA A 71 -8.97 11.77 16.31
CA ALA A 71 -8.48 10.72 17.20
C ALA A 71 -8.13 9.47 16.42
N PHE A 72 -6.91 8.99 16.59
CA PHE A 72 -6.49 7.68 16.13
C PHE A 72 -6.84 6.63 17.17
N LYS A 73 -7.39 5.53 16.73
CA LYS A 73 -7.80 4.43 17.59
C LYS A 73 -6.98 3.19 17.26
N LYS A 74 -6.76 2.36 18.27
CA LYS A 74 -6.22 1.02 18.03
C LYS A 74 -7.10 0.28 17.03
N GLY A 75 -6.48 -0.27 15.99
CA GLY A 75 -7.19 -0.94 14.91
C GLY A 75 -7.40 -0.11 13.66
N ASP A 76 -7.12 1.20 13.71
CA ASP A 76 -7.16 2.03 12.52
C ASP A 76 -6.03 1.68 11.55
N TYR A 77 -6.30 1.84 10.26
CA TYR A 77 -5.32 1.63 9.21
C TYR A 77 -4.97 2.94 8.52
N LEU A 78 -3.70 3.10 8.22
CA LEU A 78 -3.20 4.21 7.43
C LEU A 78 -2.62 3.71 6.12
N LEU A 79 -3.15 4.20 5.01
CA LEU A 79 -2.55 3.97 3.69
C LEU A 79 -1.47 5.01 3.45
N CYS A 80 -0.24 4.56 3.37
CA CYS A 80 0.92 5.45 3.29
C CYS A 80 1.25 5.90 1.86
N GLY A 81 0.55 5.39 0.87
CA GLY A 81 0.76 5.72 -0.54
C GLY A 81 0.98 4.47 -1.39
N SER A 82 1.36 4.68 -2.63
CA SER A 82 1.54 3.59 -3.60
C SER A 82 3.01 3.38 -3.97
N LEU A 83 3.38 2.14 -4.18
CA LEU A 83 4.72 1.76 -4.64
C LEU A 83 4.80 1.62 -6.17
N ILE A 84 3.68 1.72 -6.85
CA ILE A 84 3.57 1.60 -8.30
C ILE A 84 2.47 2.54 -8.80
N GLN A 85 2.56 2.93 -10.06
CA GLN A 85 1.47 3.66 -10.71
C GLN A 85 0.18 2.83 -10.70
N PRO A 86 -0.99 3.48 -10.63
CA PRO A 86 -2.25 2.79 -10.74
C PRO A 86 -2.31 1.93 -12.01
N TYR A 87 -2.79 0.73 -11.87
CA TYR A 87 -2.95 -0.20 -12.98
C TYR A 87 -4.43 -0.58 -13.13
N ASN A 88 -4.92 -0.50 -14.34
CA ASN A 88 -6.30 -0.87 -14.62
C ASN A 88 -6.47 -2.38 -14.60
N ILE A 89 -7.33 -2.85 -13.73
CA ILE A 89 -7.70 -4.26 -13.65
C ILE A 89 -9.09 -4.45 -14.27
N LYS A 90 -9.33 -5.63 -14.78
CA LYS A 90 -10.59 -5.98 -15.42
C LYS A 90 -11.10 -7.32 -14.94
N GLU A 91 -12.33 -7.61 -15.28
CA GLU A 91 -12.97 -8.88 -14.98
C GLU A 91 -12.10 -10.07 -15.38
N LYS A 92 -12.03 -11.06 -14.52
CA LYS A 92 -11.26 -12.30 -14.67
C LYS A 92 -9.75 -12.16 -14.61
N ASP A 93 -9.22 -10.98 -14.31
CA ASP A 93 -7.79 -10.85 -14.06
C ASP A 93 -7.38 -11.66 -12.84
N HIS A 94 -6.21 -12.26 -12.93
CA HIS A 94 -5.56 -13.01 -11.87
C HIS A 94 -4.29 -12.27 -11.44
N ILE A 95 -4.28 -11.79 -10.22
CA ILE A 95 -3.23 -10.93 -9.69
C ILE A 95 -2.46 -11.68 -8.63
N ASN A 96 -1.13 -11.69 -8.76
CA ASN A 96 -0.23 -12.23 -7.76
C ASN A 96 0.75 -11.15 -7.32
N ILE A 97 0.80 -10.88 -6.03
CA ILE A 97 1.73 -9.93 -5.44
C ILE A 97 2.59 -10.66 -4.42
N ASN A 98 3.89 -10.53 -4.53
CA ASN A 98 4.84 -11.11 -3.60
C ASN A 98 5.70 -10.02 -2.98
N TYR A 99 5.59 -9.87 -1.68
CA TYR A 99 6.49 -9.04 -0.87
C TYR A 99 7.56 -9.95 -0.28
N GLU A 100 8.78 -9.79 -0.72
CA GLU A 100 9.91 -10.64 -0.31
C GLU A 100 9.97 -10.83 1.21
N ASN A 101 9.92 -12.09 1.66
CA ASN A 101 9.98 -12.49 3.08
C ASN A 101 8.84 -11.96 3.97
N LEU A 102 7.85 -11.28 3.43
CA LEU A 102 6.73 -10.75 4.21
C LEU A 102 5.42 -11.45 3.92
N GLY A 103 5.21 -11.89 2.71
CA GLY A 103 3.99 -12.57 2.32
C GLY A 103 3.60 -12.32 0.88
N LYS A 104 2.55 -13.00 0.46
CA LYS A 104 2.06 -12.88 -0.91
C LYS A 104 0.54 -12.94 -0.93
N PHE A 105 -0.01 -12.31 -1.96
CA PHE A 105 -1.45 -12.30 -2.22
C PHE A 105 -1.74 -12.91 -3.57
N GLU A 106 -2.82 -13.64 -3.64
CA GLU A 106 -3.42 -14.09 -4.89
C GLU A 106 -4.85 -13.56 -4.94
N ILE A 107 -5.17 -12.79 -5.97
CA ILE A 107 -6.45 -12.12 -6.10
C ILE A 107 -7.03 -12.47 -7.47
N LYS A 108 -8.26 -12.94 -7.50
CA LYS A 108 -9.01 -13.18 -8.73
C LYS A 108 -10.14 -12.17 -8.82
N ILE A 109 -10.19 -11.46 -9.93
CA ILE A 109 -11.27 -10.52 -10.19
C ILE A 109 -12.42 -11.28 -10.83
N ILE A 110 -13.54 -11.23 -10.15
CA ILE A 110 -14.74 -11.94 -10.58
C ILE A 110 -15.43 -11.23 -11.74
#